data_831b4909eab6f921e6d53f35d1be2bc5
#
_entry.id   831b4909eab6f921e6d53f35d1be2bc5
#
_cell.length_a   1.000
_cell.length_b   1.000
_cell.length_c   1.000
_cell.angle_alpha   90.00
_cell.angle_beta   90.00
_cell.angle_gamma   90.00
#
_symmetry.space_group_name_H-M   'P 1'
#
loop_
_entity.id
_entity.type
_entity.pdbx_description
1 polymer ?
#
loop_
_entity_poly.entity_id
_entity_poly.type
_entity_poly.pdbx_seq_one_letter_code
_entity_poly.pdbx_strand_id
1 'polypeptide(L)'
;MRKDSLLGEIGLRFIKQTENLASESLNYILGKSSNTLKGFNELIRIFDDRLTEVRYSTQVYDQDDNAIPDLIGFDQNNQPTVIIEAKFWAGLTKNQPVTYLKRLPKDMPAVLLFLIPEKRISEVWSEVKSRLVESKIVFDELNDTASKRLCKLNEFHSLGIISWKETVDSLKSNLDNSKERSVLSDINQLEGLCERIDSISFIPLSEGEIAPAIARRNLDYCDLVDEIVDFGKEMKLFKTKGLNKGAKKYIYHRYFQVEGWNCRLSFDNYNWYNYSNTPLWLEIFGNGKDQWNDVRVYEEIKERLKHLEGTFPKRMVNNLSGPPLFPMYLKENKTKSDVISNVYDQITETIGFLN
;
A
#
# COMPACT_ATOMS: atom_id res chain seq x y z
N MET A 1 -1.23 -8.60 0.82
CA MET A 1 -0.53 -8.83 2.11
C MET A 1 0.60 -7.81 2.18
N ARG A 2 0.66 -7.03 3.25
CA ARG A 2 1.69 -5.99 3.42
C ARG A 2 3.05 -6.66 3.61
N LYS A 3 4.07 -6.27 2.85
CA LYS A 3 5.42 -6.77 3.08
C LYS A 3 6.04 -6.08 4.29
N ASP A 4 6.52 -6.86 5.24
CA ASP A 4 7.28 -6.33 6.37
C ASP A 4 8.65 -5.83 5.86
N SER A 5 8.97 -4.58 6.16
CA SER A 5 10.18 -3.91 5.73
C SER A 5 10.76 -3.08 6.88
N LEU A 6 11.99 -3.39 7.28
CA LEU A 6 12.70 -2.61 8.29
C LEU A 6 12.80 -1.14 7.87
N LEU A 7 13.14 -0.88 6.62
CA LEU A 7 13.23 0.47 6.07
C LEU A 7 11.86 1.19 6.10
N GLY A 8 10.77 0.47 5.81
CA GLY A 8 9.42 0.99 5.90
C GLY A 8 9.00 1.35 7.33
N GLU A 9 9.31 0.50 8.30
CA GLU A 9 8.96 0.74 9.72
C GLU A 9 9.78 1.88 10.33
N ILE A 10 11.09 1.94 10.08
CA ILE A 10 11.98 2.98 10.63
C ILE A 10 11.78 4.31 9.88
N GLY A 11 11.70 4.28 8.55
CA GLY A 11 11.59 5.48 7.74
C GLY A 11 10.41 6.36 8.14
N LEU A 12 9.23 5.77 8.33
CA LEU A 12 8.04 6.52 8.71
C LEU A 12 8.05 7.09 10.13
N ARG A 13 8.79 6.46 11.04
CA ARG A 13 8.85 6.90 12.45
C ARG A 13 9.83 8.05 12.66
N PHE A 14 10.93 8.07 11.90
CA PHE A 14 12.08 8.92 12.18
C PHE A 14 12.43 9.90 11.06
N ILE A 15 11.88 9.72 9.85
CA ILE A 15 12.23 10.53 8.68
C ILE A 15 11.02 11.32 8.21
N LYS A 16 11.12 12.65 8.23
CA LYS A 16 10.06 13.54 7.74
C LYS A 16 9.97 13.59 6.20
N GLN A 17 11.05 13.22 5.51
CA GLN A 17 11.19 13.27 4.05
C GLN A 17 11.28 11.83 3.50
N THR A 18 10.16 11.14 3.50
CA THR A 18 10.11 9.73 3.04
C THR A 18 10.34 9.57 1.53
N GLU A 19 10.04 10.60 0.74
CA GLU A 19 10.33 10.64 -0.70
C GLU A 19 11.85 10.60 -0.92
N ASN A 20 12.62 11.40 -0.19
CA ASN A 20 14.08 11.40 -0.26
C ASN A 20 14.67 10.04 0.16
N LEU A 21 14.09 9.39 1.18
CA LEU A 21 14.53 8.06 1.59
C LEU A 21 14.37 7.03 0.49
N ALA A 22 13.27 7.07 -0.27
CA ALA A 22 13.04 6.15 -1.38
C ALA A 22 14.03 6.42 -2.53
N SER A 23 14.27 7.68 -2.88
CA SER A 23 15.21 8.09 -3.93
C SER A 23 16.65 7.72 -3.59
N GLU A 24 17.08 7.96 -2.35
CA GLU A 24 18.40 7.55 -1.85
C GLU A 24 18.56 6.02 -1.85
N SER A 25 17.52 5.30 -1.45
CA SER A 25 17.52 3.83 -1.47
C SER A 25 17.65 3.30 -2.90
N LEU A 26 16.93 3.89 -3.85
CA LEU A 26 17.04 3.55 -5.26
C LEU A 26 18.48 3.81 -5.76
N ASN A 27 19.01 5.00 -5.51
CA ASN A 27 20.37 5.35 -5.91
C ASN A 27 21.43 4.39 -5.34
N TYR A 28 21.30 4.03 -4.05
CA TYR A 28 22.17 3.05 -3.41
C TYR A 28 22.11 1.68 -4.11
N ILE A 29 20.91 1.18 -4.44
CA ILE A 29 20.72 -0.09 -5.14
C ILE A 29 21.35 -0.05 -6.52
N LEU A 30 21.16 1.03 -7.28
CA LEU A 30 21.76 1.22 -8.61
C LEU A 30 23.29 1.27 -8.56
N GLY A 31 23.86 1.87 -7.51
CA GLY A 31 25.30 1.89 -7.30
C GLY A 31 25.92 0.56 -6.84
N LYS A 32 25.11 -0.31 -6.24
CA LYS A 32 25.56 -1.59 -5.65
C LYS A 32 25.62 -2.73 -6.66
N SER A 33 24.81 -2.72 -7.72
CA SER A 33 24.75 -3.80 -8.72
C SER A 33 24.73 -3.25 -10.14
N SER A 34 25.63 -3.74 -10.98
CA SER A 34 25.65 -3.42 -12.41
C SER A 34 24.39 -3.97 -13.13
N ASN A 35 23.83 -5.08 -12.67
CA ASN A 35 22.62 -5.65 -13.25
C ASN A 35 21.39 -4.77 -12.97
N THR A 36 21.26 -4.23 -11.75
CA THR A 36 20.18 -3.27 -11.44
C THR A 36 20.36 -1.97 -12.21
N LEU A 37 21.57 -1.44 -12.32
CA LEU A 37 21.85 -0.24 -13.10
C LEU A 37 21.51 -0.46 -14.59
N LYS A 38 21.91 -1.59 -15.16
CA LYS A 38 21.60 -1.96 -16.54
C LYS A 38 20.08 -2.06 -16.74
N GLY A 39 19.38 -2.79 -15.87
CA GLY A 39 17.93 -2.93 -15.95
C GLY A 39 17.19 -1.61 -15.83
N PHE A 40 17.65 -0.73 -14.94
CA PHE A 40 17.10 0.60 -14.81
C PHE A 40 17.37 1.48 -16.05
N ASN A 41 18.56 1.44 -16.62
CA ASN A 41 18.86 2.11 -17.87
C ASN A 41 18.00 1.58 -19.05
N GLU A 42 17.76 0.29 -19.14
CA GLU A 42 16.83 -0.30 -20.11
C GLU A 42 15.40 0.22 -19.91
N LEU A 43 14.94 0.34 -18.65
CA LEU A 43 13.65 0.93 -18.33
C LEU A 43 13.55 2.41 -18.76
N ILE A 44 14.59 3.20 -18.52
CA ILE A 44 14.64 4.61 -18.94
C ILE A 44 14.65 4.76 -20.46
N ARG A 45 15.28 3.86 -21.18
CA ARG A 45 15.29 3.87 -22.66
C ARG A 45 13.91 3.66 -23.29
N ILE A 46 12.93 3.20 -22.55
CA ILE A 46 11.53 3.18 -23.04
C ILE A 46 11.02 4.60 -23.31
N PHE A 47 11.56 5.60 -22.61
CA PHE A 47 11.19 7.02 -22.77
C PHE A 47 11.99 7.74 -23.86
N ASP A 48 13.21 7.29 -24.13
CA ASP A 48 14.00 7.68 -25.31
C ASP A 48 15.11 6.64 -25.58
N ASP A 49 14.98 5.88 -26.66
CA ASP A 49 15.88 4.78 -27.01
C ASP A 49 17.29 5.23 -27.41
N ARG A 50 17.46 6.52 -27.68
CA ARG A 50 18.76 7.14 -28.04
C ARG A 50 19.63 7.42 -26.80
N LEU A 51 19.10 7.27 -25.58
CA LEU A 51 19.90 7.46 -24.35
C LEU A 51 21.02 6.41 -24.25
N THR A 52 22.20 6.89 -23.90
CA THR A 52 23.36 6.05 -23.60
C THR A 52 23.28 5.46 -22.20
N GLU A 53 24.31 4.75 -21.75
CA GLU A 53 24.42 4.35 -20.35
C GLU A 53 24.56 5.56 -19.43
N VAL A 54 23.81 5.56 -18.35
CA VAL A 54 23.71 6.67 -17.39
C VAL A 54 24.08 6.17 -15.99
N ARG A 55 24.79 7.00 -15.24
CA ARG A 55 25.04 6.82 -13.80
C ARG A 55 24.22 7.83 -13.03
N TYR A 56 23.67 7.42 -11.89
CA TYR A 56 22.76 8.25 -11.10
C TYR A 56 23.42 8.82 -9.85
N SER A 57 23.00 10.02 -9.47
CA SER A 57 23.37 10.68 -8.23
C SER A 57 22.16 11.42 -7.65
N THR A 58 22.06 11.46 -6.31
CA THR A 58 21.01 12.16 -5.58
C THR A 58 21.46 13.56 -5.17
N GLN A 59 20.49 14.45 -4.95
CA GLN A 59 20.67 15.76 -4.32
C GLN A 59 21.80 16.63 -4.91
N VAL A 60 21.94 16.62 -6.24
CA VAL A 60 22.92 17.47 -6.90
C VAL A 60 22.44 18.93 -6.90
N TYR A 61 23.10 19.75 -6.09
CA TYR A 61 22.82 21.18 -5.97
C TYR A 61 23.33 21.93 -7.21
N ASP A 62 22.47 22.73 -7.80
CA ASP A 62 22.87 23.79 -8.72
C ASP A 62 22.84 25.14 -7.97
N GLN A 63 23.89 25.95 -8.10
CA GLN A 63 24.01 27.18 -7.33
C GLN A 63 22.96 28.25 -7.68
N ASP A 64 22.33 28.14 -8.84
CA ASP A 64 21.44 29.14 -9.40
C ASP A 64 19.94 28.83 -9.22
N ASP A 65 19.55 27.68 -8.65
CA ASP A 65 18.13 27.27 -8.64
C ASP A 65 17.74 26.55 -7.34
N ASN A 66 16.62 26.94 -6.75
CA ASN A 66 16.10 26.37 -5.50
C ASN A 66 15.37 25.01 -5.70
N ALA A 67 15.33 24.45 -6.92
CA ALA A 67 14.69 23.20 -7.23
C ALA A 67 15.73 22.09 -7.40
N ILE A 68 15.82 21.19 -6.43
CA ILE A 68 16.76 20.06 -6.42
C ILE A 68 16.01 18.81 -6.86
N PRO A 69 16.37 18.19 -8.01
CA PRO A 69 15.79 16.90 -8.40
C PRO A 69 16.20 15.79 -7.44
N ASP A 70 15.37 14.78 -7.29
CA ASP A 70 15.68 13.64 -6.42
C ASP A 70 16.85 12.80 -6.94
N LEU A 71 16.89 12.52 -8.27
CA LEU A 71 18.04 11.90 -8.92
C LEU A 71 18.36 12.60 -10.24
N ILE A 72 19.66 12.65 -10.56
CA ILE A 72 20.15 13.05 -11.88
C ILE A 72 20.98 11.92 -12.45
N GLY A 73 20.71 11.56 -13.69
CA GLY A 73 21.47 10.61 -14.48
C GLY A 73 22.43 11.33 -15.42
N PHE A 74 23.71 11.00 -15.32
CA PHE A 74 24.79 11.55 -16.12
C PHE A 74 25.30 10.53 -17.13
N ASP A 75 25.46 10.94 -18.36
CA ASP A 75 26.09 10.13 -19.41
C ASP A 75 27.62 10.00 -19.19
N GLN A 76 28.30 9.32 -20.14
CA GLN A 76 29.76 9.13 -20.07
C GLN A 76 30.56 10.42 -20.18
N ASN A 77 29.96 11.49 -20.71
CA ASN A 77 30.57 12.82 -20.82
C ASN A 77 30.18 13.74 -19.65
N ASN A 78 29.57 13.16 -18.62
CA ASN A 78 29.06 13.86 -17.44
C ASN A 78 27.98 14.91 -17.73
N GLN A 79 27.16 14.67 -18.81
CA GLN A 79 26.01 15.50 -19.15
C GLN A 79 24.76 14.97 -18.44
N PRO A 80 23.90 15.84 -17.86
CA PRO A 80 22.70 15.43 -17.15
C PRO A 80 21.58 15.09 -18.14
N THR A 81 21.59 13.89 -18.69
CA THR A 81 20.61 13.43 -19.70
C THR A 81 19.33 12.85 -19.13
N VAL A 82 19.28 12.56 -17.84
CA VAL A 82 18.08 12.06 -17.16
C VAL A 82 17.86 12.84 -15.89
N ILE A 83 16.68 13.40 -15.69
CA ILE A 83 16.24 14.00 -14.43
C ILE A 83 15.06 13.19 -13.91
N ILE A 84 15.11 12.77 -12.65
CA ILE A 84 14.06 11.99 -12.02
C ILE A 84 13.56 12.73 -10.77
N GLU A 85 12.25 12.87 -10.69
CA GLU A 85 11.53 13.37 -9.53
C GLU A 85 10.64 12.28 -8.96
N ALA A 86 10.87 11.94 -7.71
CA ALA A 86 10.05 10.97 -6.98
C ALA A 86 8.92 11.68 -6.26
N LYS A 87 7.70 11.20 -6.41
CA LYS A 87 6.55 11.68 -5.67
C LYS A 87 5.74 10.50 -5.16
N PHE A 88 5.27 10.61 -3.93
CA PHE A 88 4.24 9.69 -3.44
C PHE A 88 2.90 10.38 -3.44
N TRP A 89 2.64 11.25 -2.46
CA TRP A 89 1.34 11.90 -2.30
C TRP A 89 1.41 13.44 -2.28
N ALA A 90 2.61 14.00 -2.29
CA ALA A 90 2.79 15.43 -2.51
C ALA A 90 2.41 15.82 -3.95
N GLY A 91 1.76 16.98 -4.13
CA GLY A 91 1.50 17.55 -5.45
C GLY A 91 2.78 18.06 -6.11
N LEU A 92 2.71 18.41 -7.38
CA LEU A 92 3.79 19.09 -8.08
C LEU A 92 3.99 20.49 -7.48
N THR A 93 5.23 20.90 -7.29
CA THR A 93 5.53 22.27 -6.91
C THR A 93 5.25 23.22 -8.08
N LYS A 94 5.13 24.52 -7.77
CA LYS A 94 4.83 25.55 -8.80
C LYS A 94 5.82 25.52 -9.98
N ASN A 95 7.06 25.11 -9.74
CA ASN A 95 8.13 25.13 -10.73
C ASN A 95 8.26 23.83 -11.51
N GLN A 96 7.65 22.73 -11.07
CA GLN A 96 7.66 21.44 -11.75
C GLN A 96 6.55 21.36 -12.82
N PRO A 97 6.79 20.78 -14.00
CA PRO A 97 8.05 20.19 -14.49
C PRO A 97 9.00 21.21 -15.14
N VAL A 98 8.57 22.46 -15.36
CA VAL A 98 9.22 23.44 -16.26
C VAL A 98 10.66 23.76 -15.88
N THR A 99 10.94 23.92 -14.58
CA THR A 99 12.31 24.22 -14.11
C THR A 99 13.27 23.06 -14.44
N TYR A 100 12.82 21.82 -14.26
CA TYR A 100 13.65 20.67 -14.56
C TYR A 100 13.89 20.48 -16.06
N LEU A 101 12.90 20.78 -16.91
CA LEU A 101 13.08 20.74 -18.37
C LEU A 101 14.13 21.75 -18.85
N LYS A 102 14.28 22.90 -18.19
CA LYS A 102 15.31 23.89 -18.55
C LYS A 102 16.73 23.44 -18.20
N ARG A 103 16.89 22.44 -17.34
CA ARG A 103 18.19 21.88 -16.95
C ARG A 103 18.67 20.77 -17.90
N LEU A 104 17.77 20.24 -18.72
CA LEU A 104 18.16 19.27 -19.72
C LEU A 104 19.04 19.92 -20.80
N PRO A 105 20.06 19.22 -21.32
CA PRO A 105 20.89 19.72 -22.41
C PRO A 105 20.04 19.97 -23.66
N LYS A 106 20.32 21.05 -24.39
CA LYS A 106 19.42 21.55 -25.47
C LYS A 106 19.47 20.76 -26.76
N ASP A 107 20.56 20.08 -27.02
CA ASP A 107 20.96 19.54 -28.34
C ASP A 107 21.29 18.05 -28.31
N MET A 108 20.83 17.34 -27.28
CA MET A 108 20.98 15.89 -27.16
C MET A 108 19.79 15.23 -26.48
N PRO A 109 19.56 13.92 -26.73
CA PRO A 109 18.47 13.18 -26.10
C PRO A 109 18.50 13.27 -24.58
N ALA A 110 17.38 13.66 -23.98
CA ALA A 110 17.27 13.75 -22.54
C ALA A 110 15.81 13.52 -22.07
N VAL A 111 15.65 13.02 -20.85
CA VAL A 111 14.37 12.63 -20.27
C VAL A 111 14.16 13.27 -18.90
N LEU A 112 13.00 13.87 -18.70
CA LEU A 112 12.44 14.14 -17.38
C LEU A 112 11.45 13.05 -17.03
N LEU A 113 11.67 12.37 -15.89
CA LEU A 113 10.84 11.26 -15.43
C LEU A 113 10.29 11.51 -14.03
N PHE A 114 8.99 11.22 -13.83
CA PHE A 114 8.38 11.18 -12.51
C PHE A 114 8.20 9.72 -12.07
N LEU A 115 8.67 9.38 -10.87
CA LEU A 115 8.40 8.10 -10.20
C LEU A 115 7.28 8.31 -9.18
N ILE A 116 6.13 7.66 -9.39
CA ILE A 116 4.93 7.89 -8.59
C ILE A 116 4.21 6.57 -8.25
N PRO A 117 3.30 6.53 -7.26
CA PRO A 117 2.41 5.39 -7.08
C PRO A 117 1.51 5.17 -8.30
N GLU A 118 1.29 3.92 -8.68
CA GLU A 118 0.50 3.55 -9.87
C GLU A 118 -0.90 4.20 -9.86
N LYS A 119 -1.53 4.28 -8.69
CA LYS A 119 -2.86 4.90 -8.50
C LYS A 119 -2.91 6.40 -8.83
N ARG A 120 -1.76 7.08 -8.81
CA ARG A 120 -1.67 8.52 -9.08
C ARG A 120 -1.29 8.88 -10.52
N ILE A 121 -0.96 7.91 -11.35
CA ILE A 121 -0.46 8.17 -12.71
C ILE A 121 -1.40 9.08 -13.51
N SER A 122 -2.70 8.80 -13.52
CA SER A 122 -3.67 9.59 -14.28
C SER A 122 -3.84 11.00 -13.75
N GLU A 123 -3.85 11.18 -12.42
CA GLU A 123 -3.95 12.48 -11.76
C GLU A 123 -2.72 13.34 -12.04
N VAL A 124 -1.53 12.81 -11.75
CA VAL A 124 -0.27 13.55 -11.93
C VAL A 124 0.01 13.83 -13.41
N TRP A 125 -0.36 12.89 -14.30
CA TRP A 125 -0.26 13.13 -15.74
C TRP A 125 -1.13 14.31 -16.22
N SER A 126 -2.35 14.40 -15.70
CA SER A 126 -3.24 15.53 -15.99
C SER A 126 -2.65 16.84 -15.48
N GLU A 127 -2.08 16.85 -14.26
CA GLU A 127 -1.43 18.03 -13.70
C GLU A 127 -0.18 18.43 -14.50
N VAL A 128 0.66 17.48 -14.87
CA VAL A 128 1.85 17.72 -15.73
C VAL A 128 1.43 18.37 -17.04
N LYS A 129 0.43 17.82 -17.73
CA LYS A 129 -0.07 18.40 -19.00
C LYS A 129 -0.59 19.82 -18.82
N SER A 130 -1.37 20.08 -17.77
CA SER A 130 -1.84 21.43 -17.47
C SER A 130 -0.67 22.42 -17.31
N ARG A 131 0.40 22.02 -16.60
CA ARG A 131 1.59 22.86 -16.42
C ARG A 131 2.37 23.10 -17.71
N LEU A 132 2.44 22.11 -18.59
CA LEU A 132 3.06 22.27 -19.92
C LEU A 132 2.28 23.29 -20.75
N VAL A 133 0.95 23.15 -20.81
CA VAL A 133 0.06 24.07 -21.52
C VAL A 133 0.16 25.50 -20.98
N GLU A 134 0.08 25.69 -19.66
CA GLU A 134 0.23 26.99 -19.01
C GLU A 134 1.58 27.65 -19.35
N SER A 135 2.62 26.85 -19.50
CA SER A 135 3.96 27.30 -19.85
C SER A 135 4.21 27.40 -21.36
N LYS A 136 3.17 27.17 -22.21
CA LYS A 136 3.24 27.19 -23.68
C LYS A 136 4.25 26.21 -24.25
N ILE A 137 4.46 25.07 -23.57
CA ILE A 137 5.30 23.98 -24.06
C ILE A 137 4.41 23.04 -24.88
N VAL A 138 4.75 22.88 -26.16
CA VAL A 138 4.07 21.93 -27.06
C VAL A 138 4.55 20.53 -26.74
N PHE A 139 3.66 19.55 -26.82
CA PHE A 139 3.99 18.15 -26.61
C PHE A 139 3.08 17.22 -27.41
N ASP A 140 3.64 16.08 -27.81
CA ASP A 140 2.92 15.00 -28.49
C ASP A 140 2.82 13.80 -27.56
N GLU A 141 1.58 13.43 -27.17
CA GLU A 141 1.35 12.23 -26.34
C GLU A 141 1.67 10.98 -27.17
N LEU A 142 2.45 10.07 -26.55
CA LEU A 142 2.78 8.77 -27.10
C LEU A 142 2.06 7.67 -26.32
N ASN A 143 2.59 6.46 -26.33
CA ASN A 143 1.96 5.28 -25.73
C ASN A 143 1.61 5.45 -24.24
N ASP A 144 0.35 5.16 -23.92
CA ASP A 144 -0.21 5.16 -22.57
C ASP A 144 -0.49 3.72 -22.08
N THR A 145 -0.02 3.39 -20.90
CA THR A 145 -0.40 2.16 -20.20
C THR A 145 -0.87 2.49 -18.77
N ALA A 146 -1.40 1.51 -18.04
CA ALA A 146 -1.81 1.71 -16.66
C ALA A 146 -0.65 2.17 -15.74
N SER A 147 0.58 1.73 -16.03
CA SER A 147 1.77 1.93 -15.19
C SER A 147 2.72 3.02 -15.69
N LYS A 148 2.52 3.59 -16.88
CA LYS A 148 3.38 4.64 -17.46
C LYS A 148 2.68 5.54 -18.46
N ARG A 149 3.23 6.75 -18.59
CA ARG A 149 2.84 7.78 -19.57
C ARG A 149 4.10 8.38 -20.19
N LEU A 150 3.98 8.82 -21.43
CA LEU A 150 5.08 9.41 -22.19
C LEU A 150 4.58 10.48 -23.15
N CYS A 151 5.26 11.62 -23.21
CA CYS A 151 5.14 12.56 -24.30
C CYS A 151 6.51 13.03 -24.83
N LYS A 152 6.56 13.38 -26.12
CA LYS A 152 7.67 14.12 -26.74
C LYS A 152 7.42 15.60 -26.60
N LEU A 153 8.43 16.36 -26.20
CA LEU A 153 8.38 17.81 -26.08
C LEU A 153 9.01 18.52 -27.28
N ASN A 154 10.03 17.90 -27.85
CA ASN A 154 10.74 18.33 -29.06
C ASN A 154 11.58 17.16 -29.60
N GLU A 155 12.47 17.48 -30.56
CA GLU A 155 13.36 16.48 -31.18
C GLU A 155 14.23 15.77 -30.12
N PHE A 156 14.67 16.45 -29.06
CA PHE A 156 15.62 15.92 -28.09
C PHE A 156 14.98 15.46 -26.78
N HIS A 157 13.90 16.11 -26.34
CA HIS A 157 13.38 15.93 -24.99
C HIS A 157 12.11 15.10 -24.94
N SER A 158 12.08 14.19 -23.99
CA SER A 158 10.88 13.43 -23.58
C SER A 158 10.55 13.72 -22.12
N LEU A 159 9.27 13.62 -21.79
CA LEU A 159 8.79 13.63 -20.43
C LEU A 159 7.95 12.37 -20.19
N GLY A 160 8.20 11.71 -19.07
CA GLY A 160 7.49 10.49 -18.72
C GLY A 160 7.06 10.41 -17.27
N ILE A 161 6.15 9.48 -17.02
CA ILE A 161 5.74 9.02 -15.70
C ILE A 161 5.80 7.51 -15.68
N ILE A 162 6.33 6.94 -14.58
CA ILE A 162 6.35 5.50 -14.34
C ILE A 162 6.04 5.21 -12.88
N SER A 163 5.45 4.03 -12.61
CA SER A 163 5.16 3.64 -11.24
C SER A 163 6.39 3.14 -10.49
N TRP A 164 6.42 3.40 -9.17
CA TRP A 164 7.38 2.76 -8.27
C TRP A 164 7.34 1.24 -8.37
N LYS A 165 6.13 0.68 -8.52
CA LYS A 165 5.93 -0.77 -8.66
C LYS A 165 6.65 -1.30 -9.91
N GLU A 166 6.42 -0.72 -11.10
CA GLU A 166 7.07 -1.15 -12.34
C GLU A 166 8.59 -0.98 -12.26
N THR A 167 9.06 0.10 -11.62
CA THR A 167 10.49 0.31 -11.37
C THR A 167 11.08 -0.81 -10.52
N VAL A 168 10.48 -1.14 -9.38
CA VAL A 168 10.94 -2.21 -8.49
C VAL A 168 10.89 -3.59 -9.18
N ASP A 169 9.81 -3.88 -9.91
CA ASP A 169 9.66 -5.12 -10.67
C ASP A 169 10.75 -5.26 -11.74
N SER A 170 11.09 -4.17 -12.45
CA SER A 170 12.19 -4.15 -13.40
C SER A 170 13.55 -4.41 -12.74
N LEU A 171 13.84 -3.80 -11.59
CA LEU A 171 15.07 -4.06 -10.85
C LEU A 171 15.19 -5.53 -10.46
N LYS A 172 14.10 -6.17 -10.02
CA LYS A 172 14.08 -7.59 -9.63
C LYS A 172 14.30 -8.53 -10.81
N SER A 173 13.66 -8.24 -11.95
CA SER A 173 13.73 -9.10 -13.14
C SER A 173 15.13 -9.18 -13.75
N ASN A 174 15.97 -8.17 -13.53
CA ASN A 174 17.33 -8.09 -14.04
C ASN A 174 18.39 -8.70 -13.10
N LEU A 175 18.01 -9.15 -11.88
CA LEU A 175 18.94 -9.73 -10.93
C LEU A 175 19.24 -11.21 -11.22
N ASP A 176 20.51 -11.59 -11.02
CA ASP A 176 20.86 -13.00 -10.80
C ASP A 176 20.59 -13.36 -9.33
N ASN A 177 19.38 -13.87 -9.08
CA ASN A 177 18.91 -14.23 -7.73
C ASN A 177 19.82 -15.22 -6.97
N SER A 178 20.66 -15.98 -7.69
CA SER A 178 21.59 -16.92 -7.08
C SER A 178 22.83 -16.23 -6.48
N LYS A 179 23.25 -15.11 -7.09
CA LYS A 179 24.50 -14.40 -6.75
C LYS A 179 24.27 -13.09 -6.00
N GLU A 180 23.13 -12.42 -6.22
CA GLU A 180 22.88 -11.07 -5.74
C GLU A 180 21.79 -11.02 -4.63
N ARG A 181 21.78 -12.00 -3.72
CA ARG A 181 20.79 -12.07 -2.62
C ARG A 181 20.73 -10.82 -1.74
N SER A 182 21.87 -10.17 -1.51
CA SER A 182 21.92 -8.94 -0.69
C SER A 182 21.25 -7.77 -1.41
N VAL A 183 21.41 -7.67 -2.74
CA VAL A 183 20.75 -6.65 -3.56
C VAL A 183 19.24 -6.91 -3.63
N LEU A 184 18.83 -8.16 -3.79
CA LEU A 184 17.40 -8.54 -3.73
C LEU A 184 16.78 -8.16 -2.37
N SER A 185 17.52 -8.36 -1.28
CA SER A 185 17.06 -7.93 0.05
C SER A 185 16.87 -6.43 0.11
N ASP A 186 17.79 -5.64 -0.44
CA ASP A 186 17.68 -4.17 -0.45
C ASP A 186 16.49 -3.71 -1.32
N ILE A 187 16.27 -4.33 -2.48
CA ILE A 187 15.10 -4.04 -3.32
C ILE A 187 13.80 -4.37 -2.58
N ASN A 188 13.73 -5.49 -1.87
CA ASN A 188 12.56 -5.83 -1.06
C ASN A 188 12.32 -4.82 0.08
N GLN A 189 13.39 -4.23 0.65
CA GLN A 189 13.27 -3.16 1.64
C GLN A 189 12.71 -1.87 1.01
N LEU A 190 13.17 -1.49 -0.17
CA LEU A 190 12.64 -0.36 -0.93
C LEU A 190 11.16 -0.59 -1.30
N GLU A 191 10.82 -1.78 -1.80
CA GLU A 191 9.44 -2.15 -2.11
C GLU A 191 8.51 -2.00 -0.88
N GLY A 192 8.92 -2.56 0.26
CA GLY A 192 8.15 -2.43 1.50
C GLY A 192 8.06 -0.99 2.02
N LEU A 193 9.07 -0.14 1.78
CA LEU A 193 9.01 1.29 2.05
C LEU A 193 7.95 1.96 1.15
N CYS A 194 7.98 1.73 -0.16
CA CYS A 194 7.02 2.29 -1.11
C CYS A 194 5.58 1.87 -0.76
N GLU A 195 5.35 0.58 -0.51
CA GLU A 195 4.05 0.05 -0.08
C GLU A 195 3.58 0.70 1.24
N ARG A 196 4.50 0.91 2.18
CA ARG A 196 4.19 1.54 3.46
C ARG A 196 3.81 3.00 3.32
N ILE A 197 4.55 3.78 2.53
CA ILE A 197 4.23 5.18 2.25
C ILE A 197 2.86 5.26 1.55
N ASP A 198 2.63 4.43 0.53
CA ASP A 198 1.36 4.38 -0.20
C ASP A 198 0.17 4.07 0.72
N SER A 199 0.38 3.20 1.70
CA SER A 199 -0.67 2.72 2.60
C SER A 199 -1.14 3.71 3.66
N ILE A 200 -0.33 4.71 4.04
CA ILE A 200 -0.66 5.69 5.08
C ILE A 200 -1.08 7.04 4.53
N SER A 201 -0.88 7.25 3.25
CA SER A 201 -1.13 8.52 2.59
C SER A 201 -2.61 8.69 2.26
N PHE A 202 -3.07 9.94 2.23
CA PHE A 202 -4.42 10.24 1.78
C PHE A 202 -4.52 10.05 0.26
N ILE A 203 -5.37 9.12 -0.15
CA ILE A 203 -5.69 8.91 -1.57
C ILE A 203 -6.77 9.91 -1.96
N PRO A 204 -6.62 10.69 -3.04
CA PRO A 204 -7.68 11.59 -3.52
C PRO A 204 -8.99 10.81 -3.72
N LEU A 205 -10.09 11.41 -3.25
CA LEU A 205 -11.40 10.79 -3.32
C LEU A 205 -11.89 10.71 -4.78
N SER A 206 -12.42 9.56 -5.16
CA SER A 206 -13.17 9.38 -6.40
C SER A 206 -14.68 9.57 -6.16
N GLU A 207 -15.44 9.85 -7.22
CA GLU A 207 -16.89 10.03 -7.15
C GLU A 207 -17.58 8.81 -6.51
N GLY A 208 -17.14 7.60 -6.83
CA GLY A 208 -17.69 6.37 -6.27
C GLY A 208 -17.50 6.24 -4.76
N GLU A 209 -16.40 6.80 -4.22
CA GLU A 209 -16.06 6.69 -2.79
C GLU A 209 -16.85 7.66 -1.90
N ILE A 210 -17.41 8.72 -2.46
CA ILE A 210 -18.30 9.66 -1.75
C ILE A 210 -19.78 9.35 -1.99
N ALA A 211 -20.09 8.30 -2.75
CA ALA A 211 -21.47 7.91 -3.06
C ALA A 211 -22.22 7.47 -1.80
N PRO A 212 -23.54 7.81 -1.66
CA PRO A 212 -24.36 7.40 -0.53
C PRO A 212 -24.41 5.87 -0.32
N ALA A 213 -24.16 5.07 -1.37
CA ALA A 213 -24.07 3.62 -1.28
C ALA A 213 -22.98 3.12 -0.33
N ILE A 214 -21.85 3.83 -0.24
CA ILE A 214 -20.76 3.52 0.71
C ILE A 214 -21.25 3.73 2.14
N ALA A 215 -21.88 4.88 2.42
CA ALA A 215 -22.45 5.15 3.75
C ALA A 215 -23.50 4.10 4.14
N ARG A 216 -24.40 3.76 3.23
CA ARG A 216 -25.41 2.71 3.44
C ARG A 216 -24.76 1.37 3.77
N ARG A 217 -23.71 0.97 3.04
CA ARG A 217 -23.02 -0.31 3.27
C ARG A 217 -22.35 -0.36 4.64
N ASN A 218 -21.77 0.75 5.11
CA ASN A 218 -21.21 0.83 6.46
C ASN A 218 -22.28 0.64 7.54
N LEU A 219 -23.47 1.21 7.37
CA LEU A 219 -24.60 0.97 8.27
C LEU A 219 -25.04 -0.49 8.25
N ASP A 220 -25.16 -1.10 7.07
CA ASP A 220 -25.51 -2.52 6.92
C ASP A 220 -24.52 -3.44 7.69
N TYR A 221 -23.22 -3.13 7.70
CA TYR A 221 -22.23 -3.91 8.47
C TYR A 221 -22.40 -3.75 9.98
N CYS A 222 -22.74 -2.55 10.46
CA CYS A 222 -23.05 -2.35 11.88
C CYS A 222 -24.31 -3.14 12.29
N ASP A 223 -25.34 -3.07 11.47
CA ASP A 223 -26.60 -3.80 11.68
C ASP A 223 -26.37 -5.31 11.69
N LEU A 224 -25.53 -5.83 10.77
CA LEU A 224 -25.16 -7.25 10.74
C LEU A 224 -24.50 -7.72 12.04
N VAL A 225 -23.60 -6.91 12.64
CA VAL A 225 -23.01 -7.24 13.95
C VAL A 225 -24.07 -7.38 15.02
N ASP A 226 -25.04 -6.47 15.06
CA ASP A 226 -26.15 -6.51 16.03
C ASP A 226 -27.05 -7.73 15.78
N GLU A 227 -27.49 -7.95 14.55
CA GLU A 227 -28.43 -8.99 14.20
C GLU A 227 -27.85 -10.42 14.32
N ILE A 228 -26.56 -10.62 14.03
CA ILE A 228 -25.90 -11.91 14.23
C ILE A 228 -25.86 -12.27 15.72
N VAL A 229 -25.53 -11.31 16.59
CA VAL A 229 -25.51 -11.54 18.04
C VAL A 229 -26.91 -11.77 18.58
N ASP A 230 -27.92 -11.03 18.08
CA ASP A 230 -29.31 -11.20 18.48
C ASP A 230 -29.88 -12.55 17.99
N PHE A 231 -29.55 -12.98 16.77
CA PHE A 231 -29.85 -14.31 16.26
C PHE A 231 -29.28 -15.41 17.17
N GLY A 232 -28.01 -15.29 17.58
CA GLY A 232 -27.40 -16.25 18.51
C GLY A 232 -28.08 -16.28 19.88
N LYS A 233 -28.67 -15.16 20.35
CA LYS A 233 -29.51 -15.11 21.57
C LYS A 233 -30.85 -15.82 21.36
N GLU A 234 -31.49 -15.62 20.22
CA GLU A 234 -32.75 -16.32 19.87
C GLU A 234 -32.54 -17.83 19.82
N MET A 235 -31.41 -18.27 19.27
CA MET A 235 -30.95 -19.66 19.29
C MET A 235 -30.53 -20.18 20.67
N LYS A 236 -30.58 -19.32 21.71
CA LYS A 236 -30.22 -19.61 23.12
C LYS A 236 -28.77 -20.03 23.36
N LEU A 237 -27.89 -19.76 22.39
CA LEU A 237 -26.46 -20.08 22.48
C LEU A 237 -25.66 -18.89 23.00
N PHE A 238 -25.99 -17.66 22.58
CA PHE A 238 -25.27 -16.46 22.98
C PHE A 238 -25.92 -15.79 24.21
N LYS A 239 -25.07 -15.30 25.12
CA LYS A 239 -25.47 -14.56 26.31
C LYS A 239 -24.88 -13.15 26.27
N THR A 240 -25.71 -12.13 26.44
CA THR A 240 -25.30 -10.72 26.36
C THR A 240 -25.57 -9.96 27.67
N LYS A 241 -26.08 -10.61 28.73
CA LYS A 241 -26.42 -9.94 30.00
C LYS A 241 -25.20 -9.29 30.63
N GLY A 242 -25.25 -7.98 30.85
CA GLY A 242 -24.15 -7.18 31.41
C GLY A 242 -23.04 -6.83 30.42
N LEU A 243 -23.20 -7.18 29.14
CA LEU A 243 -22.23 -6.92 28.09
C LEU A 243 -22.76 -5.85 27.12
N ASN A 244 -21.93 -4.85 26.84
CA ASN A 244 -22.31 -3.68 26.07
C ASN A 244 -21.92 -3.81 24.60
N LYS A 245 -22.61 -3.06 23.75
CA LYS A 245 -22.13 -2.69 22.43
C LYS A 245 -21.40 -1.36 22.47
N GLY A 246 -20.53 -1.11 21.52
CA GLY A 246 -19.80 0.13 21.46
C GLY A 246 -19.21 0.43 20.09
N ALA A 247 -18.77 1.67 19.92
CA ALA A 247 -18.06 2.12 18.74
C ALA A 247 -16.79 2.86 19.16
N LYS A 248 -15.72 2.68 18.37
CA LYS A 248 -14.47 3.44 18.43
C LYS A 248 -14.10 3.86 17.01
N LYS A 249 -13.02 4.62 16.83
CA LYS A 249 -12.59 5.23 15.57
C LYS A 249 -12.70 4.33 14.32
N TYR A 250 -12.42 3.03 14.47
CA TYR A 250 -12.38 2.09 13.32
C TYR A 250 -13.29 0.89 13.48
N ILE A 251 -13.98 0.76 14.62
CA ILE A 251 -14.64 -0.47 15.04
C ILE A 251 -16.05 -0.15 15.56
N TYR A 252 -17.05 -0.91 15.07
CA TYR A 252 -18.34 -1.08 15.73
C TYR A 252 -18.42 -2.52 16.25
N HIS A 253 -18.85 -2.77 17.50
CA HIS A 253 -18.76 -4.10 18.08
C HIS A 253 -19.84 -4.42 19.11
N ARG A 254 -20.05 -5.72 19.30
CA ARG A 254 -20.85 -6.29 20.41
C ARG A 254 -20.07 -7.36 21.14
N TYR A 255 -20.15 -7.30 22.47
CA TYR A 255 -19.67 -8.36 23.34
C TYR A 255 -20.77 -9.37 23.64
N PHE A 256 -20.40 -10.65 23.72
CA PHE A 256 -21.27 -11.75 24.10
C PHE A 256 -20.46 -12.90 24.67
N GLN A 257 -21.15 -13.87 25.26
CA GLN A 257 -20.56 -15.13 25.67
C GLN A 257 -21.21 -16.27 24.92
N VAL A 258 -20.40 -17.26 24.51
CA VAL A 258 -20.85 -18.50 23.90
C VAL A 258 -20.11 -19.67 24.54
N GLU A 259 -20.85 -20.64 25.10
CA GLU A 259 -20.28 -21.82 25.80
C GLU A 259 -19.24 -21.47 26.89
N GLY A 260 -19.42 -20.32 27.55
CA GLY A 260 -18.49 -19.81 28.57
C GLY A 260 -17.40 -18.90 28.02
N TRP A 261 -17.10 -18.91 26.73
CA TRP A 261 -16.10 -18.06 26.13
C TRP A 261 -16.56 -16.62 25.95
N ASN A 262 -15.75 -15.67 26.37
CA ASN A 262 -15.98 -14.24 26.18
C ASN A 262 -15.55 -13.84 24.75
N CYS A 263 -16.48 -13.30 24.00
CA CYS A 263 -16.32 -12.99 22.58
C CYS A 263 -16.68 -11.53 22.28
N ARG A 264 -16.10 -11.02 21.20
CA ARG A 264 -16.46 -9.76 20.55
C ARG A 264 -16.62 -10.00 19.07
N LEU A 265 -17.80 -9.74 18.52
CA LEU A 265 -17.99 -9.62 17.07
C LEU A 265 -17.90 -8.15 16.72
N SER A 266 -17.16 -7.82 15.67
CA SER A 266 -16.95 -6.44 15.24
C SER A 266 -17.02 -6.28 13.72
N PHE A 267 -17.54 -5.14 13.29
CA PHE A 267 -17.20 -4.52 12.02
C PHE A 267 -15.92 -3.71 12.26
N ASP A 268 -14.81 -4.12 11.64
CA ASP A 268 -13.49 -3.59 11.94
C ASP A 268 -12.73 -3.20 10.66
N ASN A 269 -12.74 -1.91 10.35
CA ASN A 269 -12.08 -1.34 9.18
C ASN A 269 -10.57 -1.52 9.18
N TYR A 270 -9.93 -1.52 10.37
CA TYR A 270 -8.49 -1.69 10.46
C TYR A 270 -8.07 -3.13 10.14
N ASN A 271 -8.75 -4.12 10.71
CA ASN A 271 -8.49 -5.53 10.42
C ASN A 271 -8.84 -5.89 8.98
N TRP A 272 -9.94 -5.36 8.45
CA TRP A 272 -10.34 -5.52 7.06
C TRP A 272 -9.27 -5.03 6.09
N TYR A 273 -8.75 -3.82 6.32
CA TYR A 273 -7.72 -3.23 5.49
C TYR A 273 -6.39 -3.99 5.56
N ASN A 274 -5.98 -4.48 6.76
CA ASN A 274 -4.63 -5.00 6.96
C ASN A 274 -4.49 -6.52 6.78
N TYR A 275 -5.56 -7.32 7.02
CA TYR A 275 -5.37 -8.75 7.20
C TYR A 275 -6.19 -9.66 6.29
N SER A 276 -7.40 -9.33 5.91
CA SER A 276 -8.27 -10.22 5.12
C SER A 276 -9.44 -9.49 4.47
N ASN A 277 -9.99 -10.07 3.39
CA ASN A 277 -11.10 -9.53 2.61
C ASN A 277 -12.47 -9.77 3.28
N THR A 278 -12.58 -9.38 4.55
CA THR A 278 -13.88 -9.38 5.25
C THR A 278 -13.97 -8.24 6.23
N PRO A 279 -15.13 -7.56 6.31
CA PRO A 279 -15.37 -6.50 7.28
C PRO A 279 -15.64 -7.00 8.69
N LEU A 280 -16.07 -8.26 8.87
CA LEU A 280 -16.48 -8.80 10.16
C LEU A 280 -15.39 -9.67 10.80
N TRP A 281 -15.18 -9.46 12.12
CA TRP A 281 -14.11 -10.09 12.88
C TRP A 281 -14.61 -10.57 14.24
N LEU A 282 -14.25 -11.81 14.59
CA LEU A 282 -14.47 -12.37 15.92
C LEU A 282 -13.16 -12.32 16.71
N GLU A 283 -13.25 -11.95 17.97
CA GLU A 283 -12.17 -12.05 18.96
C GLU A 283 -12.63 -12.90 20.13
N ILE A 284 -11.73 -13.72 20.66
CA ILE A 284 -12.00 -14.59 21.80
C ILE A 284 -11.01 -14.21 22.91
N PHE A 285 -11.53 -13.80 24.09
CA PHE A 285 -10.74 -13.27 25.19
C PHE A 285 -10.38 -14.31 26.23
N GLY A 286 -11.28 -15.26 26.51
CA GLY A 286 -11.08 -16.31 27.49
C GLY A 286 -12.36 -16.92 27.99
N ASN A 287 -12.26 -17.92 28.83
CA ASN A 287 -13.41 -18.64 29.41
C ASN A 287 -13.55 -18.28 30.88
N GLY A 288 -14.61 -17.51 31.22
CA GLY A 288 -14.89 -17.12 32.61
C GLY A 288 -15.12 -15.60 32.81
N LYS A 289 -15.64 -15.23 33.97
CA LYS A 289 -16.11 -13.86 34.24
C LYS A 289 -15.00 -12.79 34.20
N ASP A 290 -13.77 -13.15 34.61
CA ASP A 290 -12.68 -12.19 34.80
C ASP A 290 -11.57 -12.26 33.74
N GLN A 291 -11.74 -13.09 32.69
CA GLN A 291 -10.74 -13.31 31.66
C GLN A 291 -11.00 -12.48 30.38
N TRP A 292 -10.99 -11.15 30.52
CA TRP A 292 -11.18 -10.26 29.37
C TRP A 292 -9.86 -9.64 28.85
N ASN A 293 -8.79 -9.66 29.65
CA ASN A 293 -7.52 -9.03 29.30
C ASN A 293 -6.29 -9.82 29.80
N ASP A 294 -6.35 -11.15 29.84
CA ASP A 294 -5.22 -11.97 30.25
C ASP A 294 -4.43 -12.47 29.01
N VAL A 295 -3.23 -11.91 28.82
CA VAL A 295 -2.34 -12.23 27.71
C VAL A 295 -1.96 -13.73 27.70
N ARG A 296 -1.86 -14.39 28.85
CA ARG A 296 -1.54 -15.83 28.94
C ARG A 296 -2.66 -16.66 28.33
N VAL A 297 -3.91 -16.27 28.58
CA VAL A 297 -5.08 -16.93 27.98
C VAL A 297 -5.09 -16.73 26.47
N TYR A 298 -4.70 -15.55 25.99
CA TYR A 298 -4.58 -15.31 24.54
C TYR A 298 -3.57 -16.25 23.86
N GLU A 299 -2.41 -16.43 24.49
CA GLU A 299 -1.37 -17.33 23.96
C GLU A 299 -1.82 -18.81 23.99
N GLU A 300 -2.54 -19.23 25.03
CA GLU A 300 -3.14 -20.58 25.09
C GLU A 300 -4.14 -20.81 23.95
N ILE A 301 -5.03 -19.85 23.71
CA ILE A 301 -6.02 -19.90 22.59
C ILE A 301 -5.29 -19.96 21.24
N LYS A 302 -4.28 -19.10 21.04
CA LYS A 302 -3.49 -19.07 19.82
C LYS A 302 -2.81 -20.41 19.53
N GLU A 303 -2.17 -20.99 20.54
CA GLU A 303 -1.47 -22.29 20.36
C GLU A 303 -2.46 -23.42 20.06
N ARG A 304 -3.62 -23.47 20.75
CA ARG A 304 -4.68 -24.46 20.46
C ARG A 304 -5.23 -24.36 19.03
N LEU A 305 -5.35 -23.14 18.52
CA LEU A 305 -5.94 -22.87 17.20
C LEU A 305 -4.91 -22.57 16.09
N LYS A 306 -3.62 -22.79 16.36
CA LYS A 306 -2.53 -22.50 15.44
C LYS A 306 -2.69 -23.17 14.05
N HIS A 307 -3.31 -24.34 14.00
CA HIS A 307 -3.62 -25.03 12.75
C HIS A 307 -4.53 -24.25 11.81
N LEU A 308 -5.30 -23.26 12.33
CA LEU A 308 -6.16 -22.38 11.54
C LEU A 308 -5.41 -21.24 10.85
N GLU A 309 -4.17 -20.94 11.29
CA GLU A 309 -3.34 -19.86 10.72
C GLU A 309 -2.93 -20.14 9.26
N GLY A 310 -2.62 -21.39 8.97
CA GLY A 310 -2.15 -21.84 7.64
C GLY A 310 -3.26 -22.17 6.64
N THR A 311 -4.53 -22.01 7.00
CA THR A 311 -5.66 -22.34 6.12
C THR A 311 -5.87 -21.25 5.04
N PHE A 312 -6.43 -21.67 3.89
CA PHE A 312 -6.87 -20.72 2.86
C PHE A 312 -8.37 -20.95 2.56
N PRO A 313 -9.23 -19.92 2.68
CA PRO A 313 -8.92 -18.59 3.21
C PRO A 313 -8.45 -18.65 4.68
N LYS A 314 -7.69 -17.65 5.13
CA LYS A 314 -7.18 -17.59 6.53
C LYS A 314 -8.34 -17.65 7.51
N ARG A 315 -8.28 -18.57 8.47
CA ARG A 315 -9.31 -18.69 9.53
C ARG A 315 -8.89 -18.06 10.85
N MET A 316 -7.61 -17.78 11.04
CA MET A 316 -7.06 -17.07 12.19
C MET A 316 -5.93 -16.13 11.78
N VAL A 317 -5.85 -14.98 12.42
CA VAL A 317 -4.74 -14.03 12.33
C VAL A 317 -4.14 -13.84 13.71
N ASN A 318 -2.84 -14.08 13.83
CA ASN A 318 -2.13 -13.89 15.08
C ASN A 318 -1.94 -12.39 15.38
N ASN A 319 -2.51 -11.92 16.48
CA ASN A 319 -2.33 -10.57 16.99
C ASN A 319 -1.27 -10.60 18.08
N LEU A 320 -0.10 -9.99 17.85
CA LEU A 320 1.07 -10.07 18.74
C LEU A 320 0.79 -9.58 20.16
N SER A 321 -0.11 -8.62 20.35
CA SER A 321 -0.35 -7.98 21.65
C SER A 321 -1.79 -8.08 22.17
N GLY A 322 -2.63 -8.86 21.50
CA GLY A 322 -4.07 -8.97 21.82
C GLY A 322 -4.63 -10.37 21.60
N PRO A 323 -5.95 -10.52 21.75
CA PRO A 323 -6.61 -11.78 21.48
C PRO A 323 -6.44 -12.19 20.01
N PRO A 324 -6.51 -13.48 19.70
CA PRO A 324 -6.51 -13.95 18.33
C PRO A 324 -7.71 -13.40 17.56
N LEU A 325 -7.49 -13.10 16.28
CA LEU A 325 -8.48 -12.51 15.37
C LEU A 325 -8.98 -13.59 14.41
N PHE A 326 -10.27 -13.72 14.28
CA PHE A 326 -10.91 -14.68 13.36
C PHE A 326 -11.71 -13.91 12.32
N PRO A 327 -11.30 -13.91 11.04
CA PRO A 327 -12.08 -13.30 9.96
C PRO A 327 -13.38 -14.07 9.73
N MET A 328 -14.51 -13.39 9.77
CA MET A 328 -15.83 -13.94 9.48
C MET A 328 -16.19 -13.64 8.03
N TYR A 329 -16.09 -14.62 7.15
CA TYR A 329 -16.27 -14.44 5.72
C TYR A 329 -17.75 -14.34 5.33
N LEU A 330 -18.08 -13.25 4.64
CA LEU A 330 -19.43 -13.03 4.13
C LEU A 330 -19.62 -13.71 2.78
N LYS A 331 -20.75 -14.38 2.58
CA LYS A 331 -21.13 -14.97 1.30
C LYS A 331 -21.78 -13.91 0.40
N GLU A 332 -21.23 -13.74 -0.80
CA GLU A 332 -21.79 -12.83 -1.80
C GLU A 332 -23.11 -13.34 -2.38
N ASN A 333 -23.95 -12.43 -2.86
CA ASN A 333 -25.22 -12.71 -3.54
C ASN A 333 -26.20 -13.59 -2.71
N LYS A 334 -26.19 -13.41 -1.38
CA LYS A 334 -27.08 -14.08 -0.45
C LYS A 334 -28.03 -13.10 0.22
N THR A 335 -29.14 -13.62 0.72
CA THR A 335 -30.08 -12.84 1.53
C THR A 335 -29.42 -12.46 2.86
N LYS A 336 -29.93 -11.42 3.51
CA LYS A 336 -29.43 -10.99 4.83
C LYS A 336 -29.51 -12.12 5.86
N SER A 337 -30.62 -12.87 5.85
CA SER A 337 -30.81 -14.03 6.73
C SER A 337 -29.76 -15.12 6.51
N ASP A 338 -29.44 -15.43 5.23
CA ASP A 338 -28.41 -16.43 4.92
C ASP A 338 -27.02 -15.97 5.39
N VAL A 339 -26.72 -14.66 5.27
CA VAL A 339 -25.45 -14.11 5.75
C VAL A 339 -25.36 -14.21 7.28
N ILE A 340 -26.43 -13.86 8.00
CA ILE A 340 -26.50 -13.96 9.46
C ILE A 340 -26.29 -15.40 9.92
N SER A 341 -27.04 -16.36 9.34
CA SER A 341 -26.89 -17.79 9.67
C SER A 341 -25.46 -18.27 9.38
N ASN A 342 -24.90 -17.90 8.24
CA ASN A 342 -23.54 -18.33 7.87
C ASN A 342 -22.48 -17.81 8.83
N VAL A 343 -22.54 -16.56 9.28
CA VAL A 343 -21.58 -16.02 10.25
C VAL A 343 -21.78 -16.66 11.62
N TYR A 344 -23.03 -16.88 12.03
CA TYR A 344 -23.33 -17.63 13.25
C TYR A 344 -22.69 -19.01 13.24
N ASP A 345 -22.81 -19.76 12.13
CA ASP A 345 -22.20 -21.08 11.96
C ASP A 345 -20.66 -21.01 12.05
N GLN A 346 -20.03 -20.01 11.45
CA GLN A 346 -18.58 -19.80 11.55
C GLN A 346 -18.12 -19.51 13.00
N ILE A 347 -18.91 -18.74 13.77
CA ILE A 347 -18.64 -18.45 15.18
C ILE A 347 -18.73 -19.76 15.99
N THR A 348 -19.80 -20.53 15.82
CA THR A 348 -20.01 -21.78 16.56
C THR A 348 -18.97 -22.83 16.22
N GLU A 349 -18.58 -22.96 14.95
CA GLU A 349 -17.49 -23.82 14.53
C GLU A 349 -16.16 -23.41 15.17
N THR A 350 -15.83 -22.11 15.17
CA THR A 350 -14.59 -21.59 15.77
C THR A 350 -14.51 -21.88 17.27
N ILE A 351 -15.61 -21.72 17.99
CA ILE A 351 -15.71 -22.04 19.42
C ILE A 351 -15.62 -23.57 19.63
N GLY A 352 -16.19 -24.38 18.75
CA GLY A 352 -16.11 -25.83 18.81
C GLY A 352 -14.66 -26.38 18.81
N PHE A 353 -13.72 -25.69 18.18
CA PHE A 353 -12.30 -26.04 18.23
C PHE A 353 -11.64 -25.78 19.61
N LEU A 354 -12.31 -25.01 20.49
CA LEU A 354 -11.80 -24.70 21.83
C LEU A 354 -12.36 -25.64 22.92
N ASN A 355 -13.38 -26.42 22.61
CA ASN A 355 -14.00 -27.39 23.52
C ASN A 355 -13.51 -28.80 23.20
#